data_c9ef8c981ff318ad470d7a7de543b2f7
#
_entry.id   c9ef8c981ff318ad470d7a7de543b2f7
#
_cell.length_a   1.000
_cell.length_b   1.000
_cell.length_c   1.000
_cell.angle_alpha   90.00
_cell.angle_beta   90.00
_cell.angle_gamma   90.00
#
_symmetry.space_group_name_H-M   'P 1'
#
loop_
_entity.id
_entity.type
_entity.pdbx_description
1 polymer ?
#
loop_
_entity_poly.entity_id
_entity_poly.type
_entity_poly.pdbx_seq_one_letter_code
_entity_poly.pdbx_strand_id
1 'polypeptide(L)'
;MTLLEVLEAECNNLSVKTRFEYATLDEANAIIFDKLASGDFPVCLVLPFDTLDPSRANGVVNSTAEINAIFLSRITSAETLDTITKDIENNIISPLRTLTREWINRIDDNEIINEDGIMSATHKSTHEPLMDAHLFGNWAVFVVKFTEGLTVCTTD
;
A
#
# COMPACT_ATOMS: atom_id res chain seq x y z
N MET A 1 -9.53 -8.03 -13.79
CA MET A 1 -8.45 -7.61 -12.88
C MET A 1 -8.98 -7.62 -11.45
N THR A 2 -8.27 -8.23 -10.55
CA THR A 2 -8.63 -8.26 -9.12
C THR A 2 -8.18 -6.97 -8.43
N LEU A 3 -8.73 -6.70 -7.26
CA LEU A 3 -8.29 -5.55 -6.46
C LEU A 3 -6.79 -5.63 -6.15
N LEU A 4 -6.30 -6.81 -5.77
CA LEU A 4 -4.87 -6.99 -5.48
C LEU A 4 -3.99 -6.66 -6.70
N GLU A 5 -4.39 -7.08 -7.88
CA GLU A 5 -3.68 -6.75 -9.13
C GLU A 5 -3.68 -5.23 -9.40
N VAL A 6 -4.77 -4.54 -9.09
CA VAL A 6 -4.84 -3.08 -9.19
C VAL A 6 -3.89 -2.40 -8.21
N LEU A 7 -3.89 -2.84 -6.96
CA LEU A 7 -3.00 -2.29 -5.93
C LEU A 7 -1.53 -2.41 -6.35
N GLU A 8 -1.15 -3.56 -6.89
CA GLU A 8 0.21 -3.82 -7.38
C GLU A 8 0.52 -3.00 -8.64
N ALA A 9 -0.38 -2.99 -9.63
CA ALA A 9 -0.18 -2.25 -10.87
C ALA A 9 -0.02 -0.75 -10.63
N GLU A 10 -0.84 -0.16 -9.77
CA GLU A 10 -0.74 1.26 -9.43
C GLU A 10 0.51 1.57 -8.60
N CYS A 11 0.99 0.62 -7.81
CA CYS A 11 2.28 0.75 -7.13
C CYS A 11 3.43 0.77 -8.16
N ASN A 12 3.39 -0.10 -9.15
CA ASN A 12 4.41 -0.17 -10.19
C ASN A 12 4.45 1.08 -11.09
N ASN A 13 3.38 1.87 -11.10
CA ASN A 13 3.27 3.09 -11.89
C ASN A 13 3.59 4.37 -11.10
N LEU A 14 4.05 4.26 -9.86
CA LEU A 14 4.41 5.42 -9.06
C LEU A 14 5.59 6.18 -9.64
N SER A 15 5.64 7.49 -9.37
CA SER A 15 6.72 8.37 -9.82
C SER A 15 8.10 7.96 -9.29
N VAL A 16 8.13 7.31 -8.13
CA VAL A 16 9.32 6.71 -7.55
C VAL A 16 9.20 5.20 -7.65
N LYS A 17 10.22 4.53 -8.16
CA LYS A 17 10.24 3.07 -8.24
C LYS A 17 10.06 2.48 -6.86
N THR A 18 8.97 1.75 -6.67
CA THR A 18 8.54 1.20 -5.39
C THR A 18 8.31 -0.31 -5.55
N ARG A 19 8.84 -1.08 -4.62
CA ARG A 19 8.63 -2.52 -4.57
C ARG A 19 7.29 -2.81 -3.91
N PHE A 20 6.48 -3.66 -4.52
CA PHE A 20 5.21 -4.10 -3.96
C PHE A 20 5.37 -5.45 -3.27
N GLU A 21 4.86 -5.57 -2.05
CA GLU A 21 4.81 -6.81 -1.30
C GLU A 21 3.41 -6.98 -0.68
N TYR A 22 2.92 -8.21 -0.69
CA TYR A 22 1.66 -8.58 -0.06
C TYR A 22 1.94 -9.70 0.94
N ALA A 23 1.90 -9.36 2.22
CA ALA A 23 2.32 -10.29 3.28
C ALA A 23 1.81 -9.82 4.65
N THR A 24 1.78 -10.74 5.62
CA THR A 24 1.59 -10.37 7.03
C THR A 24 2.83 -9.64 7.56
N LEU A 25 2.68 -8.90 8.66
CA LEU A 25 3.82 -8.22 9.30
C LEU A 25 4.90 -9.20 9.75
N ASP A 26 4.51 -10.33 10.31
CA ASP A 26 5.45 -11.36 10.76
C ASP A 26 6.24 -11.96 9.60
N GLU A 27 5.56 -12.26 8.50
CA GLU A 27 6.16 -12.79 7.29
C GLU A 27 7.12 -11.77 6.67
N ALA A 28 6.71 -10.51 6.59
CA ALA A 28 7.55 -9.44 6.09
C ALA A 28 8.81 -9.28 6.93
N ASN A 29 8.69 -9.26 8.26
CA ASN A 29 9.83 -9.14 9.15
C ASN A 29 10.77 -10.35 9.07
N ALA A 30 10.23 -11.56 9.07
CA ALA A 30 11.02 -12.79 9.14
C ALA A 30 11.69 -13.17 7.82
N ILE A 31 11.08 -12.83 6.68
CA ILE A 31 11.48 -13.38 5.38
C ILE A 31 11.86 -12.31 4.37
N ILE A 32 11.08 -11.23 4.28
CA ILE A 32 11.19 -10.28 3.17
C ILE A 32 12.30 -9.26 3.43
N PHE A 33 12.24 -8.54 4.56
CA PHE A 33 13.09 -7.38 4.76
C PHE A 33 14.56 -7.70 5.00
N ASP A 34 14.87 -8.87 5.55
CA ASP A 34 16.25 -9.31 5.73
C ASP A 34 16.99 -9.54 4.40
N LYS A 35 16.23 -9.80 3.33
CA LYS A 35 16.78 -10.10 2.00
C LYS A 35 16.87 -8.88 1.10
N LEU A 36 16.31 -7.75 1.52
CA LEU A 36 16.29 -6.55 0.68
C LEU A 36 17.58 -5.75 0.79
N ALA A 37 18.09 -5.34 -0.36
CA ALA A 37 19.18 -4.38 -0.48
C ALA A 37 18.64 -2.94 -0.39
N SER A 38 19.52 -1.96 -0.16
CA SER A 38 19.14 -0.55 -0.10
C SER A 38 18.41 -0.04 -1.36
N GLY A 39 18.73 -0.59 -2.53
CA GLY A 39 18.07 -0.26 -3.79
C GLY A 39 16.65 -0.81 -3.95
N ASP A 40 16.21 -1.67 -3.06
CA ASP A 40 14.86 -2.24 -3.07
C ASP A 40 13.83 -1.36 -2.34
N PHE A 41 14.25 -0.27 -1.74
CA PHE A 41 13.38 0.68 -1.05
C PHE A 41 13.09 1.92 -1.91
N PRO A 42 11.91 2.54 -1.77
CA PRO A 42 10.84 2.23 -0.82
C PRO A 42 10.07 0.96 -1.17
N VAL A 43 9.41 0.39 -0.15
CA VAL A 43 8.53 -0.78 -0.28
C VAL A 43 7.11 -0.38 0.10
N CYS A 44 6.14 -0.79 -0.71
CA CYS A 44 4.73 -0.75 -0.37
C CYS A 44 4.33 -2.14 0.12
N LEU A 45 4.13 -2.29 1.40
CA LEU A 45 3.64 -3.53 2.00
C LEU A 45 2.14 -3.42 2.22
N VAL A 46 1.38 -4.27 1.53
CA VAL A 46 -0.06 -4.39 1.74
C VAL A 46 -0.32 -5.61 2.60
N LEU A 47 -1.04 -5.41 3.70
CA LEU A 47 -1.43 -6.51 4.56
C LEU A 47 -2.60 -7.29 3.97
N PRO A 48 -2.72 -8.58 4.26
CA PRO A 48 -3.87 -9.37 3.81
C PRO A 48 -5.19 -8.70 4.18
N PHE A 49 -6.11 -8.68 3.25
CA PHE A 49 -7.42 -8.06 3.42
C PHE A 49 -8.53 -9.00 2.94
N ASP A 50 -9.70 -8.83 3.53
CA ASP A 50 -10.92 -9.51 3.11
C ASP A 50 -11.81 -8.57 2.31
N THR A 51 -12.62 -9.15 1.45
CA THR A 51 -13.61 -8.41 0.66
C THR A 51 -15.01 -8.73 1.16
N LEU A 52 -15.87 -7.72 1.20
CA LEU A 52 -17.29 -7.87 1.47
C LEU A 52 -18.07 -7.58 0.18
N ASP A 53 -19.00 -8.47 -0.14
CA ASP A 53 -19.87 -8.34 -1.31
C ASP A 53 -21.31 -8.02 -0.86
N PRO A 54 -21.57 -6.80 -0.35
CA PRO A 54 -22.83 -6.48 0.31
C PRO A 54 -23.99 -6.33 -0.66
N SER A 55 -23.72 -6.12 -1.93
CA SER A 55 -24.79 -5.90 -2.91
C SER A 55 -24.47 -6.50 -4.26
N ARG A 56 -25.52 -7.07 -4.87
CA ARG A 56 -25.50 -7.54 -6.24
C ARG A 56 -26.62 -6.85 -7.00
N ALA A 57 -26.28 -6.19 -8.09
CA ALA A 57 -27.26 -5.55 -8.95
C ALA A 57 -26.90 -5.88 -10.41
N ASN A 58 -27.85 -6.41 -11.16
CA ASN A 58 -27.71 -6.72 -12.59
C ASN A 58 -26.52 -7.63 -12.93
N GLY A 59 -26.18 -8.58 -12.05
CA GLY A 59 -25.04 -9.47 -12.24
C GLY A 59 -23.69 -8.84 -11.93
N VAL A 60 -23.67 -7.59 -11.46
CA VAL A 60 -22.47 -6.89 -11.04
C VAL A 60 -22.34 -7.00 -9.53
N VAL A 61 -21.18 -7.42 -9.05
CA VAL A 61 -20.87 -7.49 -7.64
C VAL A 61 -20.12 -6.23 -7.23
N ASN A 62 -20.76 -5.42 -6.39
CA ASN A 62 -20.11 -4.29 -5.75
C ASN A 62 -19.48 -4.75 -4.44
N SER A 63 -18.18 -4.67 -4.36
CA SER A 63 -17.42 -5.15 -3.22
C SER A 63 -16.79 -3.99 -2.47
N THR A 64 -16.53 -4.19 -1.19
CA THR A 64 -15.73 -3.28 -0.37
C THR A 64 -14.57 -4.02 0.29
N ALA A 65 -13.47 -3.34 0.47
CA ALA A 65 -12.33 -3.85 1.22
C ALA A 65 -11.70 -2.75 2.05
N GLU A 66 -11.26 -3.07 3.25
CA GLU A 66 -10.40 -2.21 4.04
C GLU A 66 -8.95 -2.56 3.74
N ILE A 67 -8.21 -1.60 3.24
CA ILE A 67 -6.82 -1.77 2.87
C ILE A 67 -5.94 -1.15 3.95
N ASN A 68 -5.01 -1.95 4.46
CA ASN A 68 -3.93 -1.52 5.34
C ASN A 68 -2.63 -1.66 4.59
N ALA A 69 -1.97 -0.56 4.34
CA ALA A 69 -0.71 -0.54 3.62
C ALA A 69 0.32 0.31 4.35
N ILE A 70 1.57 -0.09 4.23
CA ILE A 70 2.68 0.64 4.82
C ILE A 70 3.71 0.92 3.73
N PHE A 71 4.01 2.18 3.51
CA PHE A 71 5.15 2.57 2.68
C PHE A 71 6.37 2.69 3.60
N LEU A 72 7.40 1.91 3.31
CA LEU A 72 8.55 1.73 4.17
C LEU A 72 9.83 2.14 3.46
N SER A 73 10.74 2.75 4.20
CA SER A 73 12.09 3.01 3.76
C SER A 73 13.09 2.72 4.86
N ARG A 74 14.31 2.45 4.47
CA ARG A 74 15.41 2.13 5.39
C ARG A 74 16.38 3.30 5.45
N ILE A 75 16.89 3.57 6.66
CA ILE A 75 18.06 4.41 6.82
C ILE A 75 19.29 3.63 6.33
N THR A 76 20.04 4.22 5.40
CA THR A 76 21.15 3.56 4.73
C THR A 76 22.49 3.71 5.43
N SER A 77 22.61 4.55 6.45
CA SER A 77 23.86 4.73 7.18
C SER A 77 23.65 4.73 8.69
N ALA A 78 24.59 4.13 9.43
CA ALA A 78 24.60 4.12 10.88
C ALA A 78 24.70 5.53 11.49
N GLU A 79 25.22 6.50 10.74
CA GLU A 79 25.31 7.91 11.13
C GLU A 79 23.93 8.56 11.30
N THR A 80 22.93 8.03 10.64
CA THR A 80 21.56 8.54 10.72
C THR A 80 20.77 7.99 11.89
N LEU A 81 21.28 7.02 12.65
CA LEU A 81 20.65 6.54 13.88
C LEU A 81 20.61 7.60 14.98
N ASP A 82 21.56 8.53 14.96
CA ASP A 82 21.58 9.72 15.82
C ASP A 82 20.80 10.88 15.21
N THR A 83 20.11 10.64 14.08
CA THR A 83 19.42 11.68 13.35
C THR A 83 18.20 12.12 14.13
N ILE A 84 18.09 13.41 14.29
CA ILE A 84 16.99 14.10 14.91
C ILE A 84 15.69 13.74 14.18
N THR A 85 14.62 13.57 14.93
CA THR A 85 13.28 13.26 14.41
C THR A 85 12.88 14.14 13.22
N LYS A 86 13.30 15.40 13.22
CA LYS A 86 13.07 16.35 12.14
C LYS A 86 13.67 15.89 10.80
N ASP A 87 14.88 15.32 10.82
CA ASP A 87 15.53 14.84 9.58
C ASP A 87 14.85 13.58 9.05
N ILE A 88 14.41 12.70 9.96
CA ILE A 88 13.61 11.53 9.60
C ILE A 88 12.30 11.98 8.95
N GLU A 89 11.62 12.96 9.54
CA GLU A 89 10.39 13.52 8.96
C GLU A 89 10.63 14.08 7.56
N ASN A 90 11.64 14.92 7.40
CA ASN A 90 11.88 15.62 6.13
C ASN A 90 12.41 14.70 5.03
N ASN A 91 13.29 13.76 5.36
CA ASN A 91 14.03 12.96 4.38
C ASN A 91 13.42 11.59 4.12
N ILE A 92 12.59 11.08 5.01
CA ILE A 92 12.03 9.73 4.92
C ILE A 92 10.49 9.77 4.96
N ILE A 93 9.92 10.30 6.02
CA ILE A 93 8.47 10.22 6.25
C ILE A 93 7.68 11.08 5.28
N SER A 94 8.08 12.34 5.10
CA SER A 94 7.38 13.26 4.19
C SER A 94 7.36 12.74 2.74
N PRO A 95 8.48 12.27 2.17
CA PRO A 95 8.47 11.63 0.86
C PRO A 95 7.58 10.39 0.78
N LEU A 96 7.58 9.54 1.82
CA LEU A 96 6.72 8.36 1.86
C LEU A 96 5.24 8.73 1.95
N ARG A 97 4.90 9.77 2.69
CA ARG A 97 3.53 10.27 2.79
C ARG A 97 3.04 10.78 1.44
N THR A 98 3.87 11.50 0.72
CA THR A 98 3.58 11.97 -0.64
C THR A 98 3.36 10.80 -1.59
N LEU A 99 4.23 9.80 -1.52
CA LEU A 99 4.13 8.59 -2.34
C LEU A 99 2.86 7.78 -2.03
N THR A 100 2.50 7.69 -0.75
CA THR A 100 1.27 7.03 -0.32
C THR A 100 0.04 7.72 -0.91
N ARG A 101 0.00 9.06 -0.89
CA ARG A 101 -1.10 9.84 -1.48
C ARG A 101 -1.18 9.64 -2.99
N GLU A 102 -0.05 9.64 -3.68
CA GLU A 102 0.00 9.37 -5.12
C GLU A 102 -0.60 8.00 -5.43
N TRP A 103 -0.23 6.98 -4.67
CA TRP A 103 -0.74 5.63 -4.84
C TRP A 103 -2.26 5.55 -4.64
N ILE A 104 -2.77 6.14 -3.55
CA ILE A 104 -4.21 6.18 -3.26
C ILE A 104 -4.97 6.90 -4.38
N ASN A 105 -4.45 8.02 -4.86
CA ASN A 105 -5.07 8.76 -5.96
C ASN A 105 -5.08 7.94 -7.26
N ARG A 106 -4.01 7.21 -7.56
CA ARG A 106 -3.97 6.33 -8.73
C ARG A 106 -4.96 5.18 -8.63
N ILE A 107 -5.12 4.61 -7.43
CA ILE A 107 -6.14 3.58 -7.19
C ILE A 107 -7.53 4.15 -7.42
N ASP A 108 -7.82 5.33 -6.89
CA ASP A 108 -9.12 6.00 -7.01
C ASP A 108 -9.49 6.27 -8.48
N ASP A 109 -8.51 6.55 -9.31
CA ASP A 109 -8.69 6.80 -10.74
C ASP A 109 -8.79 5.52 -11.58
N ASN A 110 -8.58 4.35 -10.98
CA ASN A 110 -8.64 3.09 -11.71
C ASN A 110 -10.07 2.71 -12.08
N GLU A 111 -10.26 2.14 -13.27
CA GLU A 111 -11.58 1.84 -13.83
C GLU A 111 -12.41 0.84 -13.02
N ILE A 112 -11.81 -0.05 -12.23
CA ILE A 112 -12.58 -0.98 -11.39
C ILE A 112 -13.08 -0.33 -10.11
N ILE A 113 -12.58 0.85 -9.76
CA ILE A 113 -12.97 1.58 -8.56
C ILE A 113 -14.23 2.39 -8.87
N ASN A 114 -15.22 2.29 -7.99
CA ASN A 114 -16.48 3.02 -8.13
C ASN A 114 -16.27 4.53 -7.96
N GLU A 115 -17.23 5.35 -8.43
CA GLU A 115 -17.15 6.82 -8.31
C GLU A 115 -16.92 7.31 -6.87
N ASP A 116 -17.54 6.62 -5.90
CA ASP A 116 -17.34 6.87 -4.46
C ASP A 116 -16.27 5.94 -3.87
N GLY A 117 -15.29 5.56 -4.69
CA GLY A 117 -14.43 4.41 -4.44
C GLY A 117 -13.65 4.43 -3.16
N ILE A 118 -12.98 5.54 -2.85
CA ILE A 118 -12.21 5.64 -1.61
C ILE A 118 -12.96 6.53 -0.63
N MET A 119 -13.53 5.92 0.41
CA MET A 119 -14.42 6.59 1.34
C MET A 119 -13.69 7.34 2.45
N SER A 120 -12.54 6.87 2.85
CA SER A 120 -11.73 7.52 3.88
C SER A 120 -10.30 7.01 3.76
N ALA A 121 -9.36 7.89 3.99
CA ALA A 121 -7.97 7.52 4.08
C ALA A 121 -7.37 8.18 5.32
N THR A 122 -6.87 7.36 6.24
CA THR A 122 -6.13 7.83 7.40
C THR A 122 -4.66 7.48 7.26
N HIS A 123 -3.81 8.40 7.64
CA HIS A 123 -2.36 8.24 7.58
C HIS A 123 -1.78 8.32 8.99
N LYS A 124 -0.84 7.43 9.27
CA LYS A 124 -0.07 7.45 10.51
C LYS A 124 1.39 7.21 10.18
N SER A 125 2.24 8.15 10.53
CA SER A 125 3.68 8.02 10.32
C SER A 125 4.35 7.38 11.53
N THR A 126 5.42 6.64 11.27
CA THR A 126 6.26 6.07 12.33
C THR A 126 7.60 6.78 12.33
N HIS A 127 7.91 7.47 13.43
CA HIS A 127 9.16 8.20 13.61
C HIS A 127 10.16 7.41 14.44
N GLU A 128 9.79 6.21 14.88
CA GLU A 128 10.63 5.25 15.54
C GLU A 128 10.89 4.05 14.62
N PRO A 129 12.06 3.41 14.71
CA PRO A 129 12.36 2.25 13.87
C PRO A 129 11.36 1.12 14.07
N LEU A 130 10.88 0.57 12.97
CA LEU A 130 10.01 -0.60 12.93
C LEU A 130 10.80 -1.83 12.52
N MET A 131 10.44 -2.97 13.10
CA MET A 131 11.00 -4.27 12.76
C MET A 131 12.51 -4.35 13.00
N ASP A 132 13.07 -5.53 12.83
CA ASP A 132 14.51 -5.78 13.00
C ASP A 132 15.37 -5.06 11.96
N ALA A 133 14.76 -4.69 10.83
CA ALA A 133 15.44 -4.00 9.73
C ALA A 133 15.53 -2.47 9.89
N HIS A 134 15.09 -1.92 11.02
CA HIS A 134 15.10 -0.48 11.31
C HIS A 134 14.45 0.37 10.22
N LEU A 135 13.19 0.06 9.92
CA LEU A 135 12.43 0.73 8.89
C LEU A 135 11.60 1.88 9.46
N PHE A 136 11.44 2.92 8.65
CA PHE A 136 10.49 4.00 8.91
C PHE A 136 9.40 3.96 7.86
N GLY A 137 8.19 4.33 8.25
CA GLY A 137 7.09 4.17 7.34
C GLY A 137 5.93 5.13 7.54
N ASN A 138 5.07 5.14 6.54
CA ASN A 138 3.78 5.79 6.59
C ASN A 138 2.69 4.73 6.40
N TRP A 139 1.87 4.55 7.41
CA TRP A 139 0.71 3.68 7.36
C TRP A 139 -0.44 4.41 6.68
N ALA A 140 -1.17 3.70 5.84
CA ALA A 140 -2.43 4.16 5.30
C ALA A 140 -3.50 3.11 5.51
N VAL A 141 -4.66 3.54 5.97
CA VAL A 141 -5.86 2.71 6.10
C VAL A 141 -6.96 3.38 5.32
N PHE A 142 -7.53 2.69 4.36
CA PHE A 142 -8.64 3.21 3.56
C PHE A 142 -9.61 2.11 3.17
N VAL A 143 -10.85 2.49 2.98
CA VAL A 143 -11.91 1.60 2.51
C VAL A 143 -12.14 1.90 1.03
N VAL A 144 -12.10 0.88 0.21
CA VAL A 144 -12.31 0.99 -1.22
C VAL A 144 -13.56 0.25 -1.65
N LYS A 145 -14.38 0.89 -2.49
CA LYS A 145 -15.50 0.26 -3.19
C LYS A 145 -15.07 0.00 -4.62
N PHE A 146 -15.25 -1.23 -5.06
CA PHE A 146 -14.80 -1.64 -6.38
C PHE A 146 -15.73 -2.67 -6.99
N THR A 147 -15.64 -2.79 -8.32
CA THR A 147 -16.33 -3.81 -9.08
C THR A 147 -15.27 -4.63 -9.79
N GLU A 148 -15.01 -5.83 -9.31
CA GLU A 148 -14.17 -6.76 -10.06
C GLU A 148 -14.95 -7.20 -11.30
N GLY A 149 -14.30 -7.08 -12.46
CA GLY A 149 -14.88 -7.53 -13.71
C GLY A 149 -15.24 -8.99 -13.59
N LEU A 150 -16.56 -9.25 -13.52
CA LEU A 150 -17.04 -10.58 -13.76
C LEU A 150 -16.58 -10.95 -15.16
N THR A 151 -15.72 -11.93 -15.24
CA THR A 151 -15.67 -12.73 -16.45
C THR A 151 -17.05 -13.32 -16.56
N VAL A 152 -17.92 -12.65 -17.27
CA VAL A 152 -19.20 -13.25 -17.61
C VAL A 152 -18.83 -14.47 -18.43
N CYS A 153 -18.89 -15.63 -17.80
CA CYS A 153 -19.01 -16.86 -18.56
C CYS A 153 -20.34 -16.73 -19.33
N THR A 154 -20.28 -16.17 -20.50
CA THR A 154 -21.32 -16.37 -21.47
C THR A 154 -21.28 -17.85 -21.81
N THR A 155 -21.97 -18.62 -21.03
CA THR A 155 -22.41 -19.92 -21.48
C THR A 155 -23.57 -19.68 -22.41
N ASP A 156 -23.28 -19.72 -23.67
CA ASP A 156 -24.33 -19.95 -24.64
C ASP A 156 -24.93 -21.34 -24.47
#